data_2b14d6a259721376d919304fabeb23eb
#
_entry.id   2b14d6a259721376d919304fabeb23eb
#
_cell.length_a   1.000
_cell.length_b   1.000
_cell.length_c   1.000
_cell.angle_alpha   90.00
_cell.angle_beta   90.00
_cell.angle_gamma   90.00
#
_symmetry.space_group_name_H-M   'P 1'
#
loop_
_entity.id
_entity.type
_entity.pdbx_description
1 polymer ?
#
loop_
_entity_poly.entity_id
_entity_poly.type
_entity_poly.pdbx_seq_one_letter_code
_entity_poly.pdbx_strand_id
1 'polypeptide(L)'
;MHMDRRQFVKNLGLGTASLSMGSLVTASSCAPSGDSSLKQNVKEGEDGQFLFIGDDIAIAQTEYGKVQGYLLNHVYTFLGVPYGADTSGKNRFMPPQKPEPWTDVRPAVFYGNTAPQRMENRWPNNYGTFADHWNYWDVSEDCLYLNVWTPGIADGKKRPVLVWLHGGGFTNGSGIEQDGYHGANISREGDIVFCSINHRLGPIGFSDLSGVGGEAYKDSGNVGMLDIIAALRWVHDNIANFGGDPGNVTVMGQSGGGSKVCTVAAMPAAKGLVHRAVALSGSTVGASDQVMTRKVGEYILREAGLTASQLDKLQRIPWREYLDIADRACKKCWEDQGISMRRTFGPVADDRNIPAGVFYSGESHLESPVVPMIFCTTFHEWNPNRADAALEKITQDGVIEKLRSQYGDKAESIVKAFAKNFPDKTPMELWAMILSSRQRVVEAANAKLKQGQPVYVAWFGWCPPLFNNRMRAFHCSDICFWFKNTDRMFTHTGGGKVPRALSDKMSGALLNFMRTGDPNGGELPVWPKYTEENGEVMILNN
;
A
#
# COMPACT_ATOMS: atom_id res chain seq x y z
N MET A 1 24.50 25.62 -37.49
CA MET A 1 24.29 25.04 -38.83
C MET A 1 23.07 24.09 -38.74
N HIS A 2 21.89 24.60 -39.10
CA HIS A 2 20.66 23.81 -39.12
C HIS A 2 20.60 23.08 -40.46
N MET A 3 20.59 21.75 -40.42
CA MET A 3 20.34 20.90 -41.58
C MET A 3 18.82 20.64 -41.70
N ASP A 4 18.26 20.98 -42.89
CA ASP A 4 16.84 20.80 -43.20
C ASP A 4 16.51 19.31 -43.40
N ARG A 5 15.36 18.88 -42.84
CA ARG A 5 14.83 17.51 -42.93
C ARG A 5 14.74 16.95 -44.38
N ARG A 6 14.66 17.80 -45.39
CA ARG A 6 14.60 17.40 -46.81
C ARG A 6 15.94 16.99 -47.36
N GLN A 7 17.07 17.42 -46.81
CA GLN A 7 18.41 17.03 -47.20
C GLN A 7 18.84 15.67 -46.63
N PHE A 8 18.30 15.30 -45.47
CA PHE A 8 18.58 14.00 -44.86
C PHE A 8 18.00 12.82 -45.66
N VAL A 9 16.81 13.00 -46.24
CA VAL A 9 16.15 11.94 -47.06
C VAL A 9 16.78 11.77 -48.43
N LYS A 10 17.43 12.78 -48.99
CA LYS A 10 18.11 12.68 -50.29
C LYS A 10 19.47 11.98 -50.26
N ASN A 11 20.11 11.90 -49.12
CA ASN A 11 21.41 11.24 -48.96
C ASN A 11 21.33 9.73 -48.68
N LEU A 12 20.13 9.17 -48.52
CA LEU A 12 19.87 7.74 -48.29
C LEU A 12 19.55 6.97 -49.62
N GLY A 13 19.56 7.62 -50.75
CA GLY A 13 19.06 7.08 -52.01
C GLY A 13 20.05 6.99 -53.17
N LEU A 14 21.36 6.77 -52.97
CA LEU A 14 22.26 6.50 -54.09
C LEU A 14 23.44 5.62 -53.64
N GLY A 15 23.32 4.34 -53.92
CA GLY A 15 24.39 3.36 -53.76
C GLY A 15 23.99 2.04 -54.42
N THR A 16 23.94 2.04 -55.76
CA THR A 16 23.70 0.83 -56.54
C THR A 16 24.99 0.08 -56.79
N ALA A 17 24.90 -1.24 -56.61
CA ALA A 17 25.48 -2.33 -57.37
C ALA A 17 26.97 -2.64 -57.29
N SER A 18 27.27 -3.81 -56.77
CA SER A 18 27.90 -4.86 -57.66
C SER A 18 27.77 -6.23 -56.97
N LEU A 19 27.48 -7.19 -57.85
CA LEU A 19 27.26 -8.60 -57.58
C LEU A 19 28.53 -9.32 -57.12
N SER A 20 28.38 -10.28 -56.19
CA SER A 20 29.03 -11.60 -56.33
C SER A 20 28.20 -12.67 -55.61
N MET A 21 28.04 -13.78 -56.28
CA MET A 21 27.27 -14.99 -55.98
C MET A 21 27.70 -15.68 -54.65
N GLY A 22 26.71 -16.27 -54.00
CA GLY A 22 26.88 -17.60 -53.45
C GLY A 22 26.61 -17.74 -51.99
N SER A 23 25.36 -18.00 -51.60
CA SER A 23 24.97 -19.06 -50.67
C SER A 23 23.45 -19.06 -50.55
N LEU A 24 22.81 -20.13 -50.91
CA LEU A 24 21.40 -20.39 -50.63
C LEU A 24 21.18 -20.39 -49.11
N VAL A 25 20.50 -19.39 -48.63
CA VAL A 25 19.82 -19.49 -47.32
C VAL A 25 18.38 -19.84 -47.62
N THR A 26 18.02 -21.08 -47.31
CA THR A 26 16.64 -21.56 -47.33
C THR A 26 15.85 -20.73 -46.34
N ALA A 27 14.97 -19.87 -46.82
CA ALA A 27 13.95 -19.25 -46.02
C ALA A 27 13.02 -20.35 -45.51
N SER A 28 13.19 -20.73 -44.24
CA SER A 28 12.22 -21.54 -43.53
C SER A 28 11.02 -20.66 -43.24
N SER A 29 9.94 -20.86 -43.96
CA SER A 29 8.66 -20.27 -43.67
C SER A 29 8.17 -20.80 -42.32
N CYS A 30 8.16 -19.99 -41.29
CA CYS A 30 7.44 -20.29 -40.08
C CYS A 30 5.93 -20.27 -40.36
N ALA A 31 5.38 -21.45 -40.65
CA ALA A 31 3.94 -21.65 -40.58
C ALA A 31 3.52 -21.66 -39.09
N PRO A 32 2.41 -21.03 -38.71
CA PRO A 32 1.93 -21.12 -37.33
C PRO A 32 1.39 -22.52 -37.07
N SER A 33 2.16 -23.37 -36.38
CA SER A 33 1.64 -24.60 -35.81
C SER A 33 0.82 -24.23 -34.56
N GLY A 34 -0.49 -24.36 -34.70
CA GLY A 34 -1.40 -24.29 -33.55
C GLY A 34 -1.13 -25.44 -32.59
N ASP A 35 -0.39 -25.13 -31.53
CA ASP A 35 -0.36 -25.95 -30.31
C ASP A 35 -0.49 -25.02 -29.12
N SER A 36 -1.66 -25.08 -28.46
CA SER A 36 -2.12 -24.23 -27.38
C SER A 36 -1.51 -24.61 -26.02
N SER A 37 -0.36 -25.25 -25.98
CA SER A 37 0.45 -25.35 -24.78
C SER A 37 1.56 -24.30 -24.86
N LEU A 38 1.30 -23.10 -24.35
CA LEU A 38 2.32 -22.09 -24.09
C LEU A 38 3.38 -22.71 -23.17
N LYS A 39 4.36 -23.36 -23.77
CA LYS A 39 5.59 -23.77 -23.07
C LYS A 39 6.40 -22.50 -22.80
N GLN A 40 6.03 -21.83 -21.72
CA GLN A 40 6.75 -20.65 -21.22
C GLN A 40 8.06 -21.06 -20.53
N ASN A 41 8.89 -21.82 -21.20
CA ASN A 41 10.28 -21.97 -20.85
C ASN A 41 11.09 -20.93 -21.64
N VAL A 42 10.88 -19.63 -21.31
CA VAL A 42 11.83 -18.59 -21.73
C VAL A 42 13.09 -18.88 -20.93
N LYS A 43 14.08 -19.52 -21.58
CA LYS A 43 15.42 -19.70 -21.02
C LYS A 43 16.14 -18.36 -21.10
N GLU A 44 17.03 -18.08 -20.13
CA GLU A 44 18.04 -17.06 -20.30
C GLU A 44 18.67 -17.20 -21.68
N GLY A 45 18.75 -16.10 -22.42
CA GLY A 45 19.43 -16.08 -23.71
C GLY A 45 20.88 -16.48 -23.56
N GLU A 46 21.50 -17.03 -24.57
CA GLU A 46 22.92 -17.43 -24.56
C GLU A 46 23.87 -16.28 -24.21
N ASP A 47 23.41 -15.03 -24.37
CA ASP A 47 24.11 -13.79 -24.02
C ASP A 47 23.77 -13.24 -22.60
N GLY A 48 22.98 -13.99 -21.78
CA GLY A 48 22.56 -13.56 -20.45
C GLY A 48 21.35 -12.61 -20.45
N GLN A 49 20.56 -12.58 -21.54
CA GLN A 49 19.34 -11.77 -21.59
C GLN A 49 18.35 -12.22 -20.51
N PHE A 50 17.81 -11.25 -19.73
CA PHE A 50 16.88 -11.48 -18.63
C PHE A 50 15.59 -10.66 -18.74
N LEU A 51 15.44 -9.80 -19.77
CA LEU A 51 14.21 -9.06 -20.08
C LEU A 51 13.62 -9.59 -21.39
N PHE A 52 12.35 -10.03 -21.32
CA PHE A 52 11.63 -10.56 -22.47
C PHE A 52 10.26 -9.91 -22.58
N ILE A 53 9.94 -9.41 -23.77
CA ILE A 53 8.63 -8.91 -24.16
C ILE A 53 8.41 -9.25 -25.63
N GLY A 54 7.20 -9.61 -26.02
CA GLY A 54 6.86 -9.99 -27.38
C GLY A 54 5.39 -10.38 -27.48
N ASP A 55 4.90 -10.61 -28.70
CA ASP A 55 3.48 -10.80 -28.98
C ASP A 55 2.84 -11.97 -28.21
N ASP A 56 3.63 -13.00 -27.92
CA ASP A 56 3.19 -14.19 -27.19
C ASP A 56 3.81 -14.32 -25.77
N ILE A 57 4.48 -13.28 -25.30
CA ILE A 57 5.15 -13.29 -24.00
C ILE A 57 4.34 -12.49 -22.98
N ALA A 58 4.16 -13.06 -21.77
CA ALA A 58 3.49 -12.43 -20.65
C ALA A 58 2.05 -11.98 -20.95
N ILE A 59 1.28 -12.82 -21.63
CA ILE A 59 -0.15 -12.61 -21.88
C ILE A 59 -0.96 -13.31 -20.78
N ALA A 60 -1.82 -12.57 -20.09
CA ALA A 60 -2.74 -13.11 -19.11
C ALA A 60 -4.19 -12.73 -19.44
N GLN A 61 -5.12 -13.66 -19.20
CA GLN A 61 -6.56 -13.41 -19.38
C GLN A 61 -7.14 -12.82 -18.11
N THR A 62 -7.97 -11.77 -18.24
CA THR A 62 -8.87 -11.28 -17.19
C THR A 62 -10.32 -11.43 -17.62
N GLU A 63 -11.27 -11.24 -16.70
CA GLU A 63 -12.71 -11.25 -17.05
C GLU A 63 -13.08 -10.13 -18.04
N TYR A 64 -12.25 -9.10 -18.18
CA TYR A 64 -12.50 -7.94 -19.06
C TYR A 64 -11.77 -8.01 -20.39
N GLY A 65 -10.76 -8.84 -20.54
CA GLY A 65 -9.94 -8.98 -21.73
C GLY A 65 -8.52 -9.41 -21.42
N LYS A 66 -7.68 -9.58 -22.43
CA LYS A 66 -6.28 -9.97 -22.28
C LYS A 66 -5.42 -8.75 -21.92
N VAL A 67 -4.42 -8.99 -21.07
CA VAL A 67 -3.39 -8.01 -20.75
C VAL A 67 -2.01 -8.57 -21.08
N GLN A 68 -1.11 -7.70 -21.56
CA GLN A 68 0.27 -8.04 -21.87
C GLN A 68 1.21 -7.31 -20.94
N GLY A 69 2.01 -8.05 -20.19
CA GLY A 69 3.11 -7.55 -19.39
C GLY A 69 4.47 -7.83 -20.04
N TYR A 70 5.47 -8.05 -19.21
CA TYR A 70 6.81 -8.48 -19.61
C TYR A 70 7.38 -9.47 -18.58
N LEU A 71 8.41 -10.21 -18.97
CA LEU A 71 9.19 -11.08 -18.09
C LEU A 71 10.54 -10.43 -17.80
N LEU A 72 10.85 -10.19 -16.52
CA LEU A 72 12.12 -9.61 -16.07
C LEU A 72 12.67 -10.44 -14.92
N ASN A 73 13.89 -10.96 -15.07
CA ASN A 73 14.55 -11.78 -14.04
C ASN A 73 13.62 -12.89 -13.49
N HIS A 74 12.99 -13.66 -14.38
CA HIS A 74 12.05 -14.74 -14.06
C HIS A 74 10.77 -14.31 -13.33
N VAL A 75 10.40 -13.01 -13.38
CA VAL A 75 9.15 -12.48 -12.82
C VAL A 75 8.32 -11.86 -13.93
N TYR A 76 7.13 -12.40 -14.16
CA TYR A 76 6.12 -11.77 -14.99
C TYR A 76 5.58 -10.55 -14.29
N THR A 77 5.60 -9.43 -14.97
CA THR A 77 5.23 -8.11 -14.43
C THR A 77 4.13 -7.51 -15.28
N PHE A 78 3.01 -7.17 -14.64
CA PHE A 78 1.88 -6.49 -15.24
C PHE A 78 1.62 -5.20 -14.47
N LEU A 79 1.69 -4.07 -15.14
CA LEU A 79 1.57 -2.74 -14.53
C LEU A 79 0.34 -2.02 -15.08
N GLY A 80 -0.40 -1.32 -14.22
CA GLY A 80 -1.56 -0.53 -14.62
C GLY A 80 -2.73 -1.37 -15.16
N VAL A 81 -2.97 -2.53 -14.56
CA VAL A 81 -4.15 -3.35 -14.90
C VAL A 81 -5.39 -2.72 -14.27
N PRO A 82 -6.43 -2.37 -15.06
CA PRO A 82 -7.63 -1.76 -14.50
C PRO A 82 -8.47 -2.80 -13.76
N TYR A 83 -8.89 -2.46 -12.54
CA TYR A 83 -9.84 -3.24 -11.76
C TYR A 83 -11.18 -2.51 -11.57
N GLY A 84 -11.24 -1.23 -11.95
CA GLY A 84 -12.44 -0.41 -11.94
C GLY A 84 -12.45 0.58 -13.11
N ALA A 85 -13.64 1.11 -13.41
CA ALA A 85 -13.84 2.15 -14.41
C ALA A 85 -13.36 3.52 -13.89
N ASP A 86 -13.22 4.49 -14.81
CA ASP A 86 -12.93 5.89 -14.48
C ASP A 86 -13.96 6.43 -13.45
N THR A 87 -13.43 6.97 -12.35
CA THR A 87 -14.22 7.50 -11.24
C THR A 87 -14.52 8.99 -11.37
N SER A 88 -14.19 9.62 -12.48
CA SER A 88 -14.47 11.04 -12.74
C SER A 88 -15.94 11.32 -13.09
N GLY A 89 -16.29 12.60 -13.11
CA GLY A 89 -17.61 13.08 -13.54
C GLY A 89 -18.74 12.45 -12.73
N LYS A 90 -19.73 11.84 -13.39
CA LYS A 90 -20.89 11.20 -12.75
C LYS A 90 -20.55 10.06 -11.78
N ASN A 91 -19.37 9.48 -11.91
CA ASN A 91 -18.88 8.39 -11.06
C ASN A 91 -18.17 8.89 -9.80
N ARG A 92 -17.86 10.20 -9.70
CA ARG A 92 -17.26 10.76 -8.48
C ARG A 92 -18.23 10.61 -7.31
N PHE A 93 -17.74 10.16 -6.18
CA PHE A 93 -18.48 9.82 -4.95
C PHE A 93 -19.39 8.58 -5.06
N MET A 94 -19.41 7.91 -6.21
CA MET A 94 -20.19 6.67 -6.41
C MET A 94 -19.31 5.44 -6.11
N PRO A 95 -19.91 4.31 -5.71
CA PRO A 95 -19.23 3.03 -5.64
C PRO A 95 -18.49 2.71 -6.94
N PRO A 96 -17.35 2.01 -6.88
CA PRO A 96 -16.57 1.66 -8.07
C PRO A 96 -17.41 0.81 -9.03
N GLN A 97 -17.27 1.11 -10.33
CA GLN A 97 -17.90 0.37 -11.40
C GLN A 97 -16.87 -0.58 -12.04
N LYS A 98 -17.35 -1.65 -12.66
CA LYS A 98 -16.51 -2.57 -13.43
C LYS A 98 -15.88 -1.86 -14.63
N PRO A 99 -14.64 -2.20 -15.02
CA PRO A 99 -14.05 -1.71 -16.27
C PRO A 99 -14.90 -2.13 -17.48
N GLU A 100 -14.88 -1.32 -18.54
CA GLU A 100 -15.43 -1.74 -19.83
C GLU A 100 -14.58 -2.88 -20.40
N PRO A 101 -15.17 -3.97 -20.88
CA PRO A 101 -14.45 -5.06 -21.53
C PRO A 101 -13.73 -4.60 -22.82
N TRP A 102 -12.60 -5.22 -23.11
CA TRP A 102 -11.83 -4.96 -24.35
C TRP A 102 -11.53 -6.27 -25.10
N THR A 103 -11.39 -6.16 -26.41
CA THR A 103 -11.16 -7.30 -27.32
C THR A 103 -9.68 -7.48 -27.68
N ASP A 104 -8.95 -6.38 -27.83
CA ASP A 104 -7.53 -6.40 -28.16
C ASP A 104 -6.69 -6.72 -26.92
N VAL A 105 -5.43 -7.11 -27.13
CA VAL A 105 -4.51 -7.31 -26.00
C VAL A 105 -4.07 -5.95 -25.48
N ARG A 106 -4.46 -5.62 -24.25
CA ARG A 106 -4.13 -4.34 -23.61
C ARG A 106 -2.71 -4.35 -23.03
N PRO A 107 -1.84 -3.40 -23.41
CA PRO A 107 -0.53 -3.26 -22.78
C PRO A 107 -0.66 -2.97 -21.26
N ALA A 108 0.05 -3.74 -20.45
CA ALA A 108 0.18 -3.59 -19.00
C ALA A 108 1.67 -3.50 -18.63
N VAL A 109 2.37 -2.54 -19.25
CA VAL A 109 3.83 -2.36 -19.18
C VAL A 109 4.25 -1.03 -18.52
N PHE A 110 3.29 -0.22 -18.11
CA PHE A 110 3.51 1.03 -17.40
C PHE A 110 2.44 1.20 -16.30
N TYR A 111 2.79 1.93 -15.27
CA TYR A 111 1.90 2.13 -14.13
C TYR A 111 0.64 2.92 -14.51
N GLY A 112 -0.48 2.60 -13.88
CA GLY A 112 -1.70 3.40 -13.95
C GLY A 112 -1.60 4.68 -13.12
N ASN A 113 -2.56 5.59 -13.30
CA ASN A 113 -2.58 6.87 -12.60
C ASN A 113 -2.70 6.71 -11.09
N THR A 114 -2.11 7.66 -10.38
CA THR A 114 -2.29 7.86 -8.94
C THR A 114 -3.57 8.66 -8.67
N ALA A 115 -4.24 8.39 -7.56
CA ALA A 115 -5.44 9.10 -7.15
C ALA A 115 -5.18 10.60 -6.90
N PRO A 116 -6.18 11.49 -7.12
CA PRO A 116 -6.09 12.91 -6.79
C PRO A 116 -5.65 13.16 -5.36
N GLN A 117 -4.59 13.91 -5.20
CA GLN A 117 -3.97 14.23 -3.91
C GLN A 117 -3.08 15.46 -4.01
N ARG A 118 -2.73 16.07 -2.87
CA ARG A 118 -1.72 17.13 -2.81
C ARG A 118 -0.33 16.51 -2.74
N MET A 119 0.55 16.98 -3.60
CA MET A 119 1.92 16.48 -3.73
C MET A 119 2.95 17.28 -2.89
N GLU A 120 2.49 18.10 -1.95
CA GLU A 120 3.30 19.12 -1.28
C GLU A 120 4.00 18.64 0.00
N ASN A 121 3.71 17.43 0.47
CA ASN A 121 4.19 16.92 1.77
C ASN A 121 5.61 16.35 1.68
N ARG A 122 6.59 17.20 1.36
CA ARG A 122 8.01 16.86 1.53
C ARG A 122 8.55 17.50 2.79
N TRP A 123 9.27 16.72 3.59
CA TRP A 123 9.91 17.24 4.79
C TRP A 123 11.02 18.22 4.43
N PRO A 124 10.97 19.50 4.89
CA PRO A 124 11.92 20.52 4.47
C PRO A 124 13.25 20.45 5.24
N ASN A 125 13.82 19.24 5.39
CA ASN A 125 15.12 19.03 6.01
C ASN A 125 15.89 17.91 5.31
N ASN A 126 17.20 17.90 5.45
CA ASN A 126 18.09 16.92 4.78
C ASN A 126 17.69 15.47 5.03
N TYR A 127 17.33 15.15 6.27
CA TYR A 127 16.91 13.81 6.64
C TYR A 127 15.61 13.40 5.93
N GLY A 128 14.58 14.24 6.04
CA GLY A 128 13.29 13.96 5.41
C GLY A 128 13.39 13.89 3.89
N THR A 129 14.07 14.86 3.28
CA THR A 129 14.26 14.89 1.82
C THR A 129 15.02 13.67 1.31
N PHE A 130 15.99 13.17 2.07
CA PHE A 130 16.76 11.99 1.71
C PHE A 130 15.97 10.68 1.86
N ALA A 131 15.22 10.52 2.96
CA ALA A 131 14.48 9.30 3.25
C ALA A 131 13.13 9.20 2.53
N ASP A 132 12.44 10.32 2.36
CA ASP A 132 11.06 10.38 1.90
C ASP A 132 10.95 10.94 0.46
N HIS A 133 11.81 10.51 -0.46
CA HIS A 133 11.66 10.83 -1.88
C HIS A 133 10.65 9.85 -2.50
N TRP A 134 9.39 10.25 -2.47
CA TRP A 134 8.30 9.45 -3.01
C TRP A 134 8.15 9.63 -4.51
N ASN A 135 7.86 8.54 -5.21
CA ASN A 135 7.57 8.54 -6.63
C ASN A 135 6.06 8.57 -6.84
N TYR A 136 5.56 9.62 -7.46
CA TYR A 136 4.16 9.73 -7.85
C TYR A 136 4.09 9.79 -9.36
N TRP A 137 3.33 8.87 -9.96
CA TRP A 137 3.02 8.87 -11.38
C TRP A 137 2.01 9.98 -11.73
N ASP A 138 1.46 9.99 -12.94
CA ASP A 138 0.39 10.92 -13.31
C ASP A 138 -0.79 10.81 -12.34
N VAL A 139 -1.45 11.94 -12.09
CA VAL A 139 -2.55 12.06 -11.13
C VAL A 139 -3.87 12.26 -11.86
N SER A 140 -4.81 11.35 -11.66
CA SER A 140 -6.13 11.38 -12.29
C SER A 140 -7.19 10.73 -11.39
N GLU A 141 -8.46 11.07 -11.62
CA GLU A 141 -9.59 10.33 -11.03
C GLU A 141 -9.78 8.96 -11.68
N ASP A 142 -9.28 8.74 -12.90
CA ASP A 142 -9.10 7.41 -13.48
C ASP A 142 -7.88 6.75 -12.85
N CYS A 143 -8.05 6.21 -11.63
CA CYS A 143 -6.95 5.71 -10.78
C CYS A 143 -7.16 4.28 -10.26
N LEU A 144 -8.22 3.57 -10.67
CA LEU A 144 -8.52 2.24 -10.17
C LEU A 144 -7.70 1.17 -10.90
N TYR A 145 -6.39 1.19 -10.64
CA TYR A 145 -5.40 0.29 -11.25
C TYR A 145 -4.66 -0.52 -10.18
N LEU A 146 -4.22 -1.71 -10.58
CA LEU A 146 -3.34 -2.55 -9.79
C LEU A 146 -2.14 -3.02 -10.62
N ASN A 147 -1.10 -3.50 -9.93
CA ASN A 147 0.08 -4.08 -10.52
C ASN A 147 0.24 -5.50 -10.01
N VAL A 148 0.74 -6.42 -10.84
CA VAL A 148 0.94 -7.83 -10.49
C VAL A 148 2.37 -8.25 -10.83
N TRP A 149 3.04 -8.90 -9.87
CA TRP A 149 4.31 -9.60 -10.04
C TRP A 149 4.13 -11.06 -9.68
N THR A 150 4.54 -11.96 -10.57
CA THR A 150 4.37 -13.41 -10.37
C THR A 150 5.49 -14.22 -11.04
N PRO A 151 5.95 -15.31 -10.44
CA PRO A 151 6.92 -16.22 -11.07
C PRO A 151 6.34 -17.06 -12.20
N GLY A 152 5.01 -17.12 -12.36
CA GLY A 152 4.37 -17.93 -13.40
C GLY A 152 2.92 -17.56 -13.64
N ILE A 153 2.49 -17.66 -14.91
CA ILE A 153 1.12 -17.39 -15.35
C ILE A 153 0.51 -18.69 -15.89
N ALA A 154 -0.77 -18.92 -15.61
CA ALA A 154 -1.53 -20.07 -16.10
C ALA A 154 -0.82 -21.45 -15.91
N ASP A 155 0.03 -21.58 -14.89
CA ASP A 155 0.82 -22.77 -14.60
C ASP A 155 0.17 -23.74 -13.58
N GLY A 156 -1.02 -23.39 -13.07
CA GLY A 156 -1.79 -24.20 -12.12
C GLY A 156 -1.25 -24.27 -10.69
N LYS A 157 -0.19 -23.52 -10.35
CA LYS A 157 0.51 -23.62 -9.05
C LYS A 157 -0.18 -22.89 -7.94
N LYS A 158 -1.29 -22.41 -7.88
CA LYS A 158 -2.02 -21.84 -6.71
C LYS A 158 -1.12 -21.19 -5.65
N ARG A 159 -0.34 -20.17 -6.06
CA ARG A 159 0.57 -19.44 -5.17
C ARG A 159 -0.18 -18.58 -4.17
N PRO A 160 0.32 -18.43 -2.93
CA PRO A 160 -0.21 -17.41 -2.02
C PRO A 160 -0.17 -16.02 -2.67
N VAL A 161 -1.19 -15.21 -2.41
CA VAL A 161 -1.32 -13.86 -2.96
C VAL A 161 -1.13 -12.83 -1.85
N LEU A 162 -0.28 -11.85 -2.07
CA LEU A 162 -0.09 -10.70 -1.21
C LEU A 162 -0.67 -9.45 -1.89
N VAL A 163 -1.64 -8.80 -1.25
CA VAL A 163 -2.20 -7.52 -1.71
C VAL A 163 -1.70 -6.41 -0.80
N TRP A 164 -0.93 -5.49 -1.38
CA TRP A 164 -0.34 -4.35 -0.69
C TRP A 164 -1.24 -3.11 -0.74
N LEU A 165 -1.52 -2.55 0.43
CA LEU A 165 -2.24 -1.30 0.64
C LEU A 165 -1.26 -0.23 1.12
N HIS A 166 -1.02 0.78 0.28
CA HIS A 166 -0.04 1.84 0.54
C HIS A 166 -0.42 2.76 1.71
N GLY A 167 0.57 3.49 2.23
CA GLY A 167 0.46 4.44 3.33
C GLY A 167 -0.17 5.79 2.95
N GLY A 168 0.29 6.85 3.62
CA GLY A 168 -0.17 8.23 3.40
C GLY A 168 -1.52 8.55 4.02
N GLY A 169 -1.89 7.89 5.11
CA GLY A 169 -3.21 8.02 5.73
C GLY A 169 -4.30 7.50 4.79
N PHE A 170 -5.35 8.30 4.64
CA PHE A 170 -6.39 8.10 3.64
C PHE A 170 -6.40 9.23 2.61
N THR A 171 -5.37 10.08 2.61
CA THR A 171 -5.31 11.30 1.83
C THR A 171 -4.25 11.32 0.75
N ASN A 172 -3.15 10.60 0.94
CA ASN A 172 -1.99 10.61 0.06
C ASN A 172 -1.49 9.19 -0.21
N GLY A 173 -0.51 9.08 -1.11
CA GLY A 173 0.19 7.84 -1.41
C GLY A 173 -0.23 7.18 -2.71
N SER A 174 0.49 6.14 -3.09
CA SER A 174 0.18 5.27 -4.22
C SER A 174 0.81 3.89 -4.03
N GLY A 175 0.33 2.91 -4.78
CA GLY A 175 0.88 1.56 -4.77
C GLY A 175 2.30 1.45 -5.33
N ILE A 176 2.90 2.56 -5.77
CA ILE A 176 4.22 2.65 -6.40
C ILE A 176 5.11 3.75 -5.82
N GLU A 177 4.69 4.41 -4.75
CA GLU A 177 5.33 5.63 -4.27
C GLU A 177 6.78 5.46 -3.82
N GLN A 178 7.20 4.24 -3.49
CA GLN A 178 8.61 3.95 -3.15
C GLN A 178 9.07 2.60 -3.70
N ASP A 179 10.38 2.49 -3.96
CA ASP A 179 11.00 1.27 -4.48
C ASP A 179 10.90 0.08 -3.52
N GLY A 180 10.66 0.36 -2.24
CA GLY A 180 10.36 -0.64 -1.22
C GLY A 180 9.10 -1.46 -1.49
N TYR A 181 8.17 -0.96 -2.29
CA TYR A 181 6.91 -1.63 -2.66
C TYR A 181 7.02 -2.56 -3.87
N HIS A 182 8.17 -2.63 -4.52
CA HIS A 182 8.32 -3.40 -5.76
C HIS A 182 8.21 -4.91 -5.50
N GLY A 183 7.26 -5.57 -6.17
CA GLY A 183 6.91 -6.97 -5.88
C GLY A 183 7.87 -8.04 -6.39
N ALA A 184 8.83 -7.70 -7.27
CA ALA A 184 9.62 -8.71 -7.98
C ALA A 184 10.47 -9.61 -7.08
N ASN A 185 11.17 -9.04 -6.07
CA ASN A 185 12.06 -9.83 -5.21
C ASN A 185 11.28 -10.83 -4.37
N ILE A 186 10.23 -10.38 -3.68
CA ILE A 186 9.42 -11.27 -2.82
C ILE A 186 8.64 -12.31 -3.65
N SER A 187 8.19 -11.95 -4.86
CA SER A 187 7.51 -12.89 -5.76
C SER A 187 8.44 -13.99 -6.22
N ARG A 188 9.65 -13.64 -6.71
CA ARG A 188 10.64 -14.59 -7.19
C ARG A 188 11.13 -15.53 -6.10
N GLU A 189 11.53 -14.97 -4.96
CA GLU A 189 12.17 -15.74 -3.89
C GLU A 189 11.16 -16.44 -2.99
N GLY A 190 9.96 -15.90 -2.89
CA GLY A 190 8.88 -16.47 -2.09
C GLY A 190 7.93 -17.40 -2.85
N ASP A 191 8.04 -17.52 -4.18
CA ASP A 191 7.07 -18.19 -5.05
C ASP A 191 5.63 -17.77 -4.71
N ILE A 192 5.37 -16.46 -4.73
CA ILE A 192 4.07 -15.84 -4.45
C ILE A 192 3.64 -14.91 -5.58
N VAL A 193 2.36 -14.56 -5.62
CA VAL A 193 1.86 -13.44 -6.41
C VAL A 193 1.77 -12.21 -5.53
N PHE A 194 2.40 -11.10 -5.96
CA PHE A 194 2.32 -9.82 -5.28
C PHE A 194 1.48 -8.85 -6.10
N CYS A 195 0.53 -8.18 -5.45
CA CYS A 195 -0.30 -7.12 -6.05
C CYS A 195 -0.15 -5.83 -5.25
N SER A 196 0.07 -4.69 -5.91
CA SER A 196 -0.11 -3.36 -5.31
C SER A 196 -1.26 -2.64 -5.98
N ILE A 197 -2.02 -1.85 -5.24
CA ILE A 197 -3.24 -1.20 -5.75
C ILE A 197 -3.23 0.29 -5.50
N ASN A 198 -3.84 1.06 -6.41
CA ASN A 198 -4.29 2.43 -6.18
C ASN A 198 -5.79 2.43 -5.88
N HIS A 199 -6.27 3.40 -5.14
CA HIS A 199 -7.69 3.60 -4.82
C HIS A 199 -7.94 5.09 -4.57
N ARG A 200 -9.17 5.55 -4.58
CA ARG A 200 -9.52 6.94 -4.29
C ARG A 200 -9.11 7.36 -2.88
N LEU A 201 -8.65 8.61 -2.75
CA LEU A 201 -8.08 9.19 -1.56
C LEU A 201 -8.76 10.52 -1.19
N GLY A 202 -8.55 10.96 0.04
CA GLY A 202 -8.97 12.26 0.54
C GLY A 202 -10.45 12.54 0.32
N PRO A 203 -10.83 13.79 0.00
CA PRO A 203 -12.22 14.13 -0.23
C PRO A 203 -12.87 13.37 -1.40
N ILE A 204 -12.09 12.98 -2.41
CA ILE A 204 -12.60 12.20 -3.55
C ILE A 204 -13.03 10.79 -3.12
N GLY A 205 -12.34 10.21 -2.12
CA GLY A 205 -12.62 8.86 -1.61
C GLY A 205 -13.53 8.81 -0.38
N PHE A 206 -13.68 9.92 0.35
CA PHE A 206 -14.24 9.90 1.70
C PHE A 206 -15.13 11.10 2.07
N SER A 207 -15.71 11.82 1.11
CA SER A 207 -16.72 12.84 1.40
C SER A 207 -18.07 12.20 1.67
N ASP A 208 -18.54 12.24 2.91
CA ASP A 208 -19.85 11.71 3.28
C ASP A 208 -20.96 12.71 2.89
N LEU A 209 -21.50 12.52 1.71
CA LEU A 209 -22.61 13.30 1.16
C LEU A 209 -23.98 12.65 1.41
N SER A 210 -24.05 11.55 2.19
CA SER A 210 -25.28 10.82 2.45
C SER A 210 -26.35 11.68 3.15
N GLY A 211 -25.91 12.62 4.00
CA GLY A 211 -26.81 13.54 4.70
C GLY A 211 -27.51 14.56 3.78
N VAL A 212 -26.90 14.89 2.63
CA VAL A 212 -27.44 15.87 1.69
C VAL A 212 -27.91 15.27 0.36
N GLY A 213 -27.36 14.12 -0.03
CA GLY A 213 -27.68 13.42 -1.29
C GLY A 213 -28.61 12.20 -1.11
N GLY A 214 -28.95 11.87 0.13
CA GLY A 214 -29.82 10.75 0.45
C GLY A 214 -29.31 9.40 -0.05
N GLU A 215 -30.21 8.53 -0.44
CA GLU A 215 -29.91 7.13 -0.81
C GLU A 215 -28.91 7.00 -1.97
N ALA A 216 -28.94 7.92 -2.94
CA ALA A 216 -28.02 7.91 -4.08
C ALA A 216 -26.55 8.08 -3.66
N TYR A 217 -26.28 8.79 -2.55
CA TYR A 217 -24.93 9.08 -2.04
C TYR A 217 -24.60 8.36 -0.74
N LYS A 218 -25.38 7.33 -0.39
CA LYS A 218 -25.24 6.61 0.89
C LYS A 218 -23.84 6.03 1.14
N ASP A 219 -23.12 5.69 0.07
CA ASP A 219 -21.77 5.08 0.13
C ASP A 219 -20.64 6.08 0.00
N SER A 220 -20.95 7.36 -0.29
CA SER A 220 -19.97 8.39 -0.66
C SER A 220 -18.85 8.60 0.36
N GLY A 221 -19.13 8.41 1.66
CA GLY A 221 -18.15 8.49 2.74
C GLY A 221 -17.14 7.33 2.78
N ASN A 222 -17.37 6.26 1.99
CA ASN A 222 -16.58 5.04 2.04
C ASN A 222 -16.13 4.54 0.65
N VAL A 223 -16.29 5.32 -0.41
CA VAL A 223 -15.97 4.82 -1.77
C VAL A 223 -14.50 4.44 -1.93
N GLY A 224 -13.56 5.10 -1.21
CA GLY A 224 -12.16 4.69 -1.20
C GLY A 224 -11.92 3.31 -0.58
N MET A 225 -12.72 2.91 0.40
CA MET A 225 -12.68 1.54 0.95
C MET A 225 -13.37 0.53 0.03
N LEU A 226 -14.46 0.94 -0.63
CA LEU A 226 -15.14 0.11 -1.63
C LEU A 226 -14.27 -0.15 -2.85
N ASP A 227 -13.38 0.77 -3.22
CA ASP A 227 -12.37 0.56 -4.26
C ASP A 227 -11.42 -0.58 -3.87
N ILE A 228 -10.97 -0.63 -2.61
CA ILE A 228 -10.14 -1.73 -2.11
C ILE A 228 -10.91 -3.06 -2.18
N ILE A 229 -12.19 -3.07 -1.80
CA ILE A 229 -13.05 -4.27 -1.95
C ILE A 229 -13.19 -4.68 -3.42
N ALA A 230 -13.34 -3.72 -4.34
CA ALA A 230 -13.39 -4.02 -5.77
C ALA A 230 -12.07 -4.62 -6.29
N ALA A 231 -10.92 -4.10 -5.83
CA ALA A 231 -9.62 -4.69 -6.16
C ALA A 231 -9.47 -6.11 -5.60
N LEU A 232 -9.94 -6.37 -4.38
CA LEU A 232 -9.92 -7.72 -3.79
C LEU A 232 -10.85 -8.70 -4.53
N ARG A 233 -12.00 -8.24 -5.02
CA ARG A 233 -12.88 -9.03 -5.91
C ARG A 233 -12.20 -9.32 -7.24
N TRP A 234 -11.54 -8.32 -7.83
CA TRP A 234 -10.74 -8.54 -9.03
C TRP A 234 -9.67 -9.60 -8.81
N VAL A 235 -8.95 -9.55 -7.68
CA VAL A 235 -7.97 -10.58 -7.30
C VAL A 235 -8.65 -11.94 -7.20
N HIS A 236 -9.77 -12.04 -6.50
CA HIS A 236 -10.54 -13.29 -6.38
C HIS A 236 -10.90 -13.88 -7.75
N ASP A 237 -11.37 -13.06 -8.68
CA ASP A 237 -11.94 -13.51 -9.95
C ASP A 237 -10.85 -13.78 -11.02
N ASN A 238 -9.67 -13.14 -10.92
CA ASN A 238 -8.66 -13.15 -11.99
C ASN A 238 -7.31 -13.75 -11.62
N ILE A 239 -6.93 -13.78 -10.32
CA ILE A 239 -5.54 -14.04 -9.92
C ILE A 239 -5.06 -15.46 -10.24
N ALA A 240 -5.98 -16.41 -10.44
CA ALA A 240 -5.66 -17.77 -10.86
C ALA A 240 -4.95 -17.78 -12.24
N ASN A 241 -5.31 -16.86 -13.14
CA ASN A 241 -4.66 -16.71 -14.45
C ASN A 241 -3.24 -16.15 -14.35
N PHE A 242 -2.91 -15.54 -13.21
CA PHE A 242 -1.57 -15.06 -12.85
C PHE A 242 -0.85 -16.06 -11.91
N GLY A 243 -1.32 -17.30 -11.83
CA GLY A 243 -0.73 -18.38 -11.03
C GLY A 243 -0.97 -18.28 -9.52
N GLY A 244 -1.87 -17.39 -9.07
CA GLY A 244 -2.24 -17.20 -7.67
C GLY A 244 -3.41 -18.05 -7.21
N ASP A 245 -3.57 -18.17 -5.91
CA ASP A 245 -4.70 -18.85 -5.24
C ASP A 245 -5.67 -17.80 -4.68
N PRO A 246 -6.89 -17.66 -5.26
CA PRO A 246 -7.89 -16.76 -4.70
C PRO A 246 -8.37 -17.17 -3.30
N GLY A 247 -8.17 -18.41 -2.90
CA GLY A 247 -8.45 -18.95 -1.56
C GLY A 247 -7.30 -18.70 -0.55
N ASN A 248 -6.21 -18.03 -0.95
CA ASN A 248 -5.07 -17.76 -0.07
C ASN A 248 -4.53 -16.33 -0.25
N VAL A 249 -5.35 -15.35 0.10
CA VAL A 249 -5.06 -13.91 -0.04
C VAL A 249 -4.71 -13.32 1.33
N THR A 250 -3.52 -12.71 1.41
CA THR A 250 -3.08 -11.91 2.55
C THR A 250 -3.12 -10.43 2.17
N VAL A 251 -3.82 -9.62 2.95
CA VAL A 251 -3.75 -8.15 2.82
C VAL A 251 -2.69 -7.61 3.76
N MET A 252 -1.83 -6.72 3.26
CA MET A 252 -0.77 -6.11 4.05
C MET A 252 -0.67 -4.62 3.74
N GLY A 253 -0.38 -3.80 4.74
CA GLY A 253 -0.24 -2.35 4.53
C GLY A 253 0.47 -1.67 5.68
N GLN A 254 1.03 -0.50 5.41
CA GLN A 254 1.79 0.28 6.38
C GLN A 254 1.18 1.67 6.58
N SER A 255 1.26 2.22 7.80
CA SER A 255 0.71 3.54 8.14
C SER A 255 -0.81 3.58 7.87
N GLY A 256 -1.26 4.53 7.05
CA GLY A 256 -2.63 4.52 6.53
C GLY A 256 -3.03 3.19 5.89
N GLY A 257 -2.08 2.49 5.24
CA GLY A 257 -2.29 1.13 4.70
C GLY A 257 -2.56 0.10 5.79
N GLY A 258 -1.86 0.17 6.92
CA GLY A 258 -2.16 -0.66 8.09
C GLY A 258 -3.57 -0.40 8.66
N SER A 259 -3.99 0.88 8.68
CA SER A 259 -5.37 1.24 9.06
C SER A 259 -6.39 0.73 8.02
N LYS A 260 -6.07 0.77 6.72
CA LYS A 260 -6.90 0.17 5.65
C LYS A 260 -7.03 -1.34 5.84
N VAL A 261 -5.93 -2.04 6.18
CA VAL A 261 -5.95 -3.48 6.50
C VAL A 261 -6.88 -3.77 7.67
N CYS A 262 -6.76 -3.03 8.78
CA CYS A 262 -7.65 -3.20 9.94
C CYS A 262 -9.12 -2.96 9.56
N THR A 263 -9.39 -1.93 8.76
CA THR A 263 -10.75 -1.60 8.30
C THR A 263 -11.31 -2.70 7.38
N VAL A 264 -10.52 -3.14 6.38
CA VAL A 264 -10.91 -4.25 5.48
C VAL A 264 -11.23 -5.52 6.27
N ALA A 265 -10.40 -5.86 7.28
CA ALA A 265 -10.63 -7.02 8.13
C ALA A 265 -11.87 -6.88 9.05
N ALA A 266 -12.48 -5.70 9.11
CA ALA A 266 -13.74 -5.43 9.81
C ALA A 266 -14.95 -5.27 8.86
N MET A 267 -14.73 -5.17 7.54
CA MET A 267 -15.81 -4.97 6.56
C MET A 267 -16.48 -6.29 6.18
N PRO A 268 -17.81 -6.41 6.25
CA PRO A 268 -18.54 -7.59 5.79
C PRO A 268 -18.24 -7.97 4.34
N ALA A 269 -18.11 -6.96 3.46
CA ALA A 269 -17.83 -7.16 2.04
C ALA A 269 -16.47 -7.83 1.73
N ALA A 270 -15.55 -7.90 2.70
CA ALA A 270 -14.26 -8.57 2.56
C ALA A 270 -14.29 -10.06 2.95
N LYS A 271 -15.42 -10.55 3.48
CA LYS A 271 -15.58 -11.96 3.86
C LYS A 271 -15.40 -12.88 2.65
N GLY A 272 -14.52 -13.87 2.77
CA GLY A 272 -14.15 -14.77 1.68
C GLY A 272 -13.16 -14.20 0.65
N LEU A 273 -12.84 -12.90 0.71
CA LEU A 273 -11.81 -12.27 -0.13
C LEU A 273 -10.45 -12.15 0.57
N VAL A 274 -10.45 -12.16 1.90
CA VAL A 274 -9.24 -12.02 2.75
C VAL A 274 -9.12 -13.22 3.66
N HIS A 275 -7.92 -13.81 3.73
CA HIS A 275 -7.62 -15.01 4.49
C HIS A 275 -6.60 -14.78 5.60
N ARG A 276 -5.79 -13.71 5.50
CA ARG A 276 -4.83 -13.24 6.50
C ARG A 276 -4.61 -11.75 6.37
N ALA A 277 -4.15 -11.12 7.45
CA ALA A 277 -3.93 -9.69 7.45
C ALA A 277 -2.65 -9.30 8.21
N VAL A 278 -1.93 -8.28 7.70
CA VAL A 278 -0.69 -7.74 8.31
C VAL A 278 -0.77 -6.22 8.34
N ALA A 279 -0.88 -5.65 9.54
CA ALA A 279 -0.96 -4.21 9.75
C ALA A 279 0.35 -3.66 10.32
N LEU A 280 1.07 -2.86 9.52
CA LEU A 280 2.33 -2.24 9.89
C LEU A 280 2.08 -0.77 10.28
N SER A 281 2.46 -0.37 11.47
CA SER A 281 2.49 1.05 11.95
C SER A 281 1.18 1.83 11.73
N GLY A 282 0.04 1.13 11.63
CA GLY A 282 -1.25 1.72 11.28
C GLY A 282 -2.44 1.08 11.99
N SER A 283 -2.21 0.42 13.13
CA SER A 283 -3.27 -0.25 13.88
C SER A 283 -4.41 0.70 14.26
N THR A 284 -5.64 0.30 13.96
CA THR A 284 -6.88 1.02 14.31
C THR A 284 -7.98 0.04 14.68
N VAL A 285 -8.90 0.50 15.52
CA VAL A 285 -10.04 -0.28 16.01
C VAL A 285 -11.38 0.39 15.74
N GLY A 286 -11.44 1.35 14.83
CA GLY A 286 -12.69 2.06 14.52
C GLY A 286 -12.55 3.02 13.35
N ALA A 287 -13.67 3.53 12.89
CA ALA A 287 -13.81 4.52 11.84
C ALA A 287 -14.40 5.83 12.37
N SER A 288 -14.56 6.84 11.51
CA SER A 288 -15.10 8.14 11.88
C SER A 288 -16.61 8.06 12.16
N ASP A 289 -17.07 8.87 13.11
CA ASP A 289 -18.50 8.99 13.42
C ASP A 289 -19.27 9.60 12.24
N GLN A 290 -20.35 8.95 11.83
CA GLN A 290 -21.13 9.36 10.65
C GLN A 290 -21.89 10.68 10.85
N VAL A 291 -22.28 11.02 12.06
CA VAL A 291 -22.98 12.29 12.35
C VAL A 291 -22.07 13.46 12.01
N MET A 292 -20.79 13.35 12.36
CA MET A 292 -19.80 14.40 12.09
C MET A 292 -19.40 14.45 10.61
N THR A 293 -19.24 13.30 9.96
CA THR A 293 -18.86 13.28 8.54
C THR A 293 -19.97 13.80 7.64
N ARG A 294 -21.23 13.56 7.95
CA ARG A 294 -22.40 14.16 7.28
C ARG A 294 -22.40 15.69 7.41
N LYS A 295 -22.08 16.23 8.59
CA LYS A 295 -21.93 17.69 8.76
C LYS A 295 -20.85 18.25 7.85
N VAL A 296 -19.69 17.59 7.73
CA VAL A 296 -18.67 18.01 6.78
C VAL A 296 -19.22 18.04 5.36
N GLY A 297 -20.03 17.06 4.96
CA GLY A 297 -20.73 17.03 3.67
C GLY A 297 -21.64 18.24 3.43
N GLU A 298 -22.40 18.67 4.45
CA GLU A 298 -23.21 19.89 4.40
C GLU A 298 -22.33 21.14 4.20
N TYR A 299 -21.20 21.22 4.91
CA TYR A 299 -20.26 22.33 4.77
C TYR A 299 -19.59 22.35 3.40
N ILE A 300 -19.31 21.19 2.79
CA ILE A 300 -18.77 21.10 1.42
C ILE A 300 -19.74 21.74 0.43
N LEU A 301 -21.06 21.43 0.48
CA LEU A 301 -22.03 22.05 -0.39
C LEU A 301 -22.10 23.58 -0.18
N ARG A 302 -22.12 24.00 1.09
CA ARG A 302 -22.16 25.43 1.43
C ARG A 302 -20.94 26.17 0.91
N GLU A 303 -19.75 25.61 1.10
CA GLU A 303 -18.49 26.19 0.62
C GLU A 303 -18.39 26.22 -0.92
N ALA A 304 -19.00 25.26 -1.60
CA ALA A 304 -19.12 25.23 -3.05
C ALA A 304 -20.21 26.18 -3.60
N GLY A 305 -21.01 26.83 -2.73
CA GLY A 305 -22.13 27.66 -3.14
C GLY A 305 -23.27 26.86 -3.81
N LEU A 306 -23.42 25.58 -3.46
CA LEU A 306 -24.38 24.65 -4.07
C LEU A 306 -25.44 24.23 -3.07
N THR A 307 -26.57 23.74 -3.60
CA THR A 307 -27.67 23.11 -2.85
C THR A 307 -27.68 21.60 -3.07
N ALA A 308 -28.42 20.87 -2.25
CA ALA A 308 -28.57 19.42 -2.35
C ALA A 308 -29.07 18.94 -3.74
N SER A 309 -29.89 19.74 -4.42
CA SER A 309 -30.36 19.44 -5.79
C SER A 309 -29.30 19.65 -6.88
N GLN A 310 -28.10 20.14 -6.54
CA GLN A 310 -27.02 20.46 -7.46
C GLN A 310 -25.75 19.62 -7.24
N LEU A 311 -25.88 18.45 -6.62
CA LEU A 311 -24.77 17.52 -6.38
C LEU A 311 -24.07 17.08 -7.69
N ASP A 312 -24.82 17.03 -8.80
CA ASP A 312 -24.25 16.78 -10.12
C ASP A 312 -23.24 17.87 -10.56
N LYS A 313 -23.43 19.12 -10.11
CA LYS A 313 -22.44 20.19 -10.33
C LYS A 313 -21.20 19.98 -9.47
N LEU A 314 -21.35 19.52 -8.22
CA LEU A 314 -20.22 19.20 -7.34
C LEU A 314 -19.32 18.11 -7.96
N GLN A 315 -19.92 17.09 -8.61
CA GLN A 315 -19.20 16.03 -9.31
C GLN A 315 -18.39 16.53 -10.51
N ARG A 316 -18.71 17.71 -11.07
CA ARG A 316 -18.04 18.29 -12.25
C ARG A 316 -16.98 19.33 -11.91
N ILE A 317 -16.88 19.78 -10.66
CA ILE A 317 -15.82 20.69 -10.24
C ILE A 317 -14.45 20.02 -10.49
N PRO A 318 -13.47 20.70 -11.10
CA PRO A 318 -12.13 20.15 -11.26
C PRO A 318 -11.59 19.62 -9.93
N TRP A 319 -10.97 18.44 -9.93
CA TRP A 319 -10.61 17.77 -8.68
C TRP A 319 -9.69 18.62 -7.78
N ARG A 320 -8.77 19.42 -8.36
CA ARG A 320 -7.91 20.33 -7.58
C ARG A 320 -8.71 21.37 -6.80
N GLU A 321 -9.66 22.00 -7.47
CA GLU A 321 -10.57 22.97 -6.87
C GLU A 321 -11.47 22.30 -5.81
N TYR A 322 -11.95 21.08 -6.09
CA TYR A 322 -12.73 20.33 -5.13
C TYR A 322 -11.94 20.00 -3.84
N LEU A 323 -10.66 19.64 -3.95
CA LEU A 323 -9.82 19.43 -2.76
C LEU A 323 -9.74 20.70 -1.90
N ASP A 324 -9.60 21.88 -2.53
CA ASP A 324 -9.54 23.15 -1.81
C ASP A 324 -10.88 23.48 -1.11
N ILE A 325 -12.00 23.27 -1.79
CA ILE A 325 -13.34 23.45 -1.22
C ILE A 325 -13.54 22.51 -0.02
N ALA A 326 -13.23 21.24 -0.17
CA ALA A 326 -13.42 20.24 0.87
C ALA A 326 -12.54 20.49 2.11
N ASP A 327 -11.29 20.92 1.91
CA ASP A 327 -10.38 21.27 3.02
C ASP A 327 -10.89 22.48 3.80
N ARG A 328 -11.33 23.56 3.10
CA ARG A 328 -11.91 24.75 3.76
C ARG A 328 -13.20 24.39 4.51
N ALA A 329 -14.08 23.60 3.88
CA ALA A 329 -15.32 23.12 4.48
C ALA A 329 -15.08 22.31 5.75
N CYS A 330 -14.13 21.37 5.69
CA CYS A 330 -13.75 20.53 6.81
C CYS A 330 -13.20 21.36 7.96
N LYS A 331 -12.26 22.27 7.69
CA LYS A 331 -11.68 23.16 8.69
C LYS A 331 -12.77 24.00 9.38
N LYS A 332 -13.63 24.64 8.60
CA LYS A 332 -14.72 25.47 9.12
C LYS A 332 -15.73 24.66 9.95
N CYS A 333 -16.07 23.46 9.52
CA CYS A 333 -16.94 22.57 10.26
C CYS A 333 -16.37 22.26 11.67
N TRP A 334 -15.09 21.94 11.76
CA TRP A 334 -14.43 21.66 13.04
C TRP A 334 -14.33 22.89 13.94
N GLU A 335 -14.00 24.05 13.37
CA GLU A 335 -13.94 25.32 14.10
C GLU A 335 -15.31 25.68 14.70
N ASP A 336 -16.38 25.58 13.91
CA ASP A 336 -17.75 25.88 14.36
C ASP A 336 -18.26 24.89 15.44
N GLN A 337 -17.70 23.66 15.48
CA GLN A 337 -18.01 22.67 16.51
C GLN A 337 -17.09 22.77 17.74
N GLY A 338 -16.12 23.68 17.76
CA GLY A 338 -15.14 23.83 18.85
C GLY A 338 -14.22 22.62 19.03
N ILE A 339 -14.01 21.84 17.94
CA ILE A 339 -13.22 20.60 17.97
C ILE A 339 -11.88 20.86 17.30
N SER A 340 -10.78 20.50 17.98
CA SER A 340 -9.46 20.49 17.37
C SER A 340 -9.41 19.46 16.23
N MET A 341 -9.15 19.91 15.01
CA MET A 341 -9.09 19.07 13.81
C MET A 341 -7.96 18.03 13.92
N ARG A 342 -8.33 16.74 14.00
CA ARG A 342 -7.36 15.63 14.06
C ARG A 342 -7.36 14.74 12.82
N ARG A 343 -8.48 14.66 12.09
CA ARG A 343 -8.61 13.92 10.81
C ARG A 343 -9.49 14.73 9.87
N THR A 344 -9.14 14.72 8.58
CA THR A 344 -9.92 15.42 7.57
C THR A 344 -10.90 14.47 6.90
N PHE A 345 -10.40 13.47 6.17
CA PHE A 345 -11.18 12.51 5.41
C PHE A 345 -10.65 11.09 5.65
N GLY A 346 -11.55 10.15 5.80
CA GLY A 346 -11.22 8.75 6.05
C GLY A 346 -12.48 7.91 6.25
N PRO A 347 -12.35 6.60 6.51
CA PRO A 347 -13.47 5.68 6.63
C PRO A 347 -14.51 6.13 7.65
N VAL A 348 -15.77 5.91 7.31
CA VAL A 348 -16.96 6.29 8.09
C VAL A 348 -17.67 5.06 8.60
N ALA A 349 -17.97 5.01 9.88
CA ALA A 349 -18.79 3.97 10.50
C ALA A 349 -20.27 4.20 10.13
N ASP A 350 -20.69 3.57 9.04
CA ASP A 350 -22.04 3.69 8.46
C ASP A 350 -22.95 2.46 8.72
N ASP A 351 -22.48 1.52 9.55
CA ASP A 351 -23.13 0.24 9.91
C ASP A 351 -23.50 -0.67 8.72
N ARG A 352 -23.24 -0.24 7.51
CA ARG A 352 -23.49 -1.00 6.29
C ARG A 352 -22.21 -1.50 5.65
N ASN A 353 -21.25 -0.60 5.37
CA ASN A 353 -19.96 -0.93 4.81
C ASN A 353 -18.92 -1.18 5.91
N ILE A 354 -18.97 -0.36 6.95
CA ILE A 354 -18.03 -0.39 8.07
C ILE A 354 -18.84 -0.33 9.37
N PRO A 355 -18.71 -1.33 10.26
CA PRO A 355 -19.46 -1.39 11.49
C PRO A 355 -19.10 -0.22 12.42
N ALA A 356 -20.10 0.29 13.14
CA ALA A 356 -19.88 1.23 14.22
C ALA A 356 -19.22 0.55 15.44
N GLY A 357 -18.59 1.38 16.27
CA GLY A 357 -17.93 0.90 17.50
C GLY A 357 -16.54 0.32 17.26
N VAL A 358 -16.14 -0.57 18.15
CA VAL A 358 -14.81 -1.19 18.14
C VAL A 358 -14.80 -2.34 17.14
N PHE A 359 -13.86 -2.31 16.19
CA PHE A 359 -13.66 -3.38 15.21
C PHE A 359 -13.47 -4.73 15.90
N TYR A 360 -13.92 -5.79 15.24
CA TYR A 360 -13.81 -7.19 15.70
C TYR A 360 -14.62 -7.51 16.96
N SER A 361 -15.55 -6.63 17.37
CA SER A 361 -16.40 -6.84 18.56
C SER A 361 -17.89 -6.75 18.22
N GLY A 362 -18.75 -7.27 19.10
CA GLY A 362 -20.20 -7.28 18.91
C GLY A 362 -20.69 -8.32 17.87
N GLU A 363 -21.95 -8.27 17.49
CA GLU A 363 -22.55 -9.21 16.53
C GLU A 363 -22.02 -9.02 15.09
N SER A 364 -21.64 -7.80 14.72
CA SER A 364 -21.10 -7.48 13.40
C SER A 364 -19.78 -8.21 13.08
N HIS A 365 -19.03 -8.69 14.08
CA HIS A 365 -17.79 -9.42 13.86
C HIS A 365 -17.98 -10.77 13.14
N LEU A 366 -19.17 -11.36 13.21
CA LEU A 366 -19.51 -12.62 12.54
C LEU A 366 -19.68 -12.45 11.02
N GLU A 367 -20.00 -11.25 10.59
CA GLU A 367 -20.15 -10.89 9.18
C GLU A 367 -18.81 -10.50 8.52
N SER A 368 -17.81 -10.10 9.29
CA SER A 368 -16.49 -9.70 8.79
C SER A 368 -15.52 -10.90 8.65
N PRO A 369 -14.34 -10.74 8.00
CA PRO A 369 -13.31 -11.77 7.94
C PRO A 369 -12.79 -12.16 9.33
N VAL A 370 -12.90 -13.44 9.69
CA VAL A 370 -12.35 -14.02 10.91
C VAL A 370 -11.02 -14.69 10.55
N VAL A 371 -9.93 -13.92 10.56
CA VAL A 371 -8.63 -14.33 10.02
C VAL A 371 -7.47 -14.03 10.98
N PRO A 372 -6.36 -14.79 10.92
CA PRO A 372 -5.15 -14.48 11.68
C PRO A 372 -4.58 -13.11 11.29
N MET A 373 -3.98 -12.40 12.26
CA MET A 373 -3.35 -11.10 12.01
C MET A 373 -1.96 -10.96 12.65
N ILE A 374 -1.08 -10.25 11.92
CA ILE A 374 0.17 -9.69 12.46
C ILE A 374 0.00 -8.18 12.62
N PHE A 375 0.42 -7.63 13.77
CA PHE A 375 0.56 -6.20 14.00
C PHE A 375 2.04 -5.90 14.26
N CYS A 376 2.58 -4.89 13.58
CA CYS A 376 3.95 -4.44 13.76
C CYS A 376 4.01 -2.92 13.87
N THR A 377 4.96 -2.39 14.67
CA THR A 377 5.38 -0.99 14.62
C THR A 377 6.89 -0.90 14.59
N THR A 378 7.44 0.28 14.29
CA THR A 378 8.86 0.55 14.46
C THR A 378 9.14 1.07 15.88
N PHE A 379 10.38 0.93 16.36
CA PHE A 379 10.79 1.43 17.67
C PHE A 379 10.63 2.94 17.79
N HIS A 380 10.89 3.66 16.70
CA HIS A 380 11.03 5.11 16.70
C HIS A 380 10.14 5.75 15.62
N GLU A 381 8.85 5.42 15.62
CA GLU A 381 7.86 5.87 14.60
C GLU A 381 7.98 7.36 14.30
N TRP A 382 8.05 8.18 15.34
CA TRP A 382 8.09 9.63 15.24
C TRP A 382 9.28 10.17 16.02
N ASN A 383 10.45 10.16 15.36
CA ASN A 383 11.69 10.67 15.93
C ASN A 383 11.64 12.19 16.14
N PRO A 384 11.62 12.70 17.38
CA PRO A 384 11.65 14.13 17.63
C PRO A 384 12.91 14.83 17.08
N ASN A 385 14.04 14.12 17.04
CA ASN A 385 15.32 14.62 16.51
C ASN A 385 15.37 14.72 14.97
N ARG A 386 14.36 14.27 14.26
CA ARG A 386 14.29 14.34 12.79
C ARG A 386 14.42 15.78 12.27
N ALA A 387 13.77 16.72 12.96
CA ALA A 387 13.82 18.14 12.61
C ALA A 387 14.92 18.89 13.38
N ASP A 388 15.32 18.42 14.57
CA ASP A 388 16.26 19.08 15.47
C ASP A 388 17.33 18.13 16.01
N ALA A 389 18.52 18.21 15.43
CA ALA A 389 19.66 17.38 15.84
C ALA A 389 20.16 17.67 17.28
N ALA A 390 19.84 18.84 17.85
CA ALA A 390 20.25 19.17 19.21
C ALA A 390 19.57 18.29 20.26
N LEU A 391 18.40 17.74 19.92
CA LEU A 391 17.65 16.82 20.78
C LEU A 391 18.39 15.50 21.06
N GLU A 392 19.43 15.15 20.30
CA GLU A 392 20.29 14.00 20.62
C GLU A 392 20.95 14.12 22.00
N LYS A 393 21.09 15.35 22.51
CA LYS A 393 21.70 15.63 23.82
C LYS A 393 20.66 15.82 24.95
N ILE A 394 19.39 15.53 24.68
CA ILE A 394 18.33 15.67 25.69
C ILE A 394 18.63 14.75 26.87
N THR A 395 18.44 15.28 28.09
CA THR A 395 18.55 14.49 29.31
C THR A 395 17.28 13.72 29.61
N GLN A 396 17.33 12.75 30.52
CA GLN A 396 16.15 12.00 30.96
C GLN A 396 15.09 12.94 31.57
N ASP A 397 15.51 13.92 32.38
CA ASP A 397 14.61 14.92 32.95
C ASP A 397 13.97 15.79 31.86
N GLY A 398 14.73 16.14 30.82
CA GLY A 398 14.22 16.83 29.65
C GLY A 398 13.15 16.03 28.90
N VAL A 399 13.29 14.73 28.80
CA VAL A 399 12.27 13.84 28.22
C VAL A 399 11.03 13.79 29.10
N ILE A 400 11.18 13.65 30.42
CA ILE A 400 10.06 13.67 31.36
C ILE A 400 9.24 14.96 31.19
N GLU A 401 9.92 16.10 31.12
CA GLU A 401 9.24 17.41 30.95
C GLU A 401 8.48 17.48 29.63
N LYS A 402 9.08 17.00 28.50
CA LYS A 402 8.40 16.94 27.20
C LYS A 402 7.15 16.06 27.23
N LEU A 403 7.16 14.97 27.98
CA LEU A 403 6.05 14.02 28.04
C LEU A 403 4.95 14.41 29.04
N ARG A 404 5.19 15.38 29.94
CA ARG A 404 4.18 15.85 30.90
C ARG A 404 2.91 16.38 30.25
N SER A 405 3.04 17.05 29.11
CA SER A 405 1.86 17.55 28.37
C SER A 405 0.92 16.44 27.90
N GLN A 406 1.45 15.22 27.68
CA GLN A 406 0.69 14.07 27.16
C GLN A 406 0.29 13.10 28.28
N TYR A 407 1.17 12.88 29.26
CA TYR A 407 1.02 11.81 30.26
C TYR A 407 0.86 12.35 31.70
N GLY A 408 0.91 13.68 31.90
CA GLY A 408 0.80 14.28 33.23
C GLY A 408 1.83 13.72 34.20
N ASP A 409 1.41 13.41 35.41
CA ASP A 409 2.26 12.87 36.51
C ASP A 409 2.81 11.47 36.22
N LYS A 410 2.24 10.76 35.22
CA LYS A 410 2.74 9.43 34.81
C LYS A 410 4.01 9.50 33.96
N ALA A 411 4.38 10.66 33.43
CA ALA A 411 5.54 10.81 32.52
C ALA A 411 6.82 10.25 33.13
N GLU A 412 7.12 10.56 34.39
CA GLU A 412 8.31 10.10 35.08
C GLU A 412 8.35 8.58 35.25
N SER A 413 7.25 7.97 35.68
CA SER A 413 7.15 6.51 35.85
C SER A 413 7.28 5.77 34.52
N ILE A 414 6.72 6.31 33.44
CA ILE A 414 6.84 5.74 32.08
C ILE A 414 8.30 5.78 31.63
N VAL A 415 8.99 6.94 31.72
CA VAL A 415 10.38 7.07 31.31
C VAL A 415 11.28 6.13 32.11
N LYS A 416 11.10 6.07 33.43
CA LYS A 416 11.87 5.15 34.30
C LYS A 416 11.64 3.68 33.94
N ALA A 417 10.40 3.29 33.61
CA ALA A 417 10.07 1.93 33.19
C ALA A 417 10.78 1.58 31.86
N PHE A 418 10.75 2.48 30.89
CA PHE A 418 11.47 2.28 29.63
C PHE A 418 12.99 2.21 29.84
N ALA A 419 13.58 3.12 30.61
CA ALA A 419 15.01 3.11 30.91
C ALA A 419 15.46 1.83 31.61
N LYS A 420 14.63 1.28 32.51
CA LYS A 420 14.91 -0.01 33.18
C LYS A 420 14.92 -1.19 32.20
N ASN A 421 13.99 -1.21 31.25
CA ASN A 421 13.84 -2.32 30.30
C ASN A 421 14.76 -2.19 29.07
N PHE A 422 15.25 -0.98 28.77
CA PHE A 422 16.14 -0.68 27.65
C PHE A 422 17.34 0.15 28.13
N PRO A 423 18.22 -0.43 28.97
CA PRO A 423 19.29 0.31 29.64
C PRO A 423 20.36 0.87 28.69
N ASP A 424 20.50 0.27 27.49
CA ASP A 424 21.47 0.69 26.47
C ASP A 424 20.95 1.82 25.58
N LYS A 425 19.70 2.28 25.78
CA LYS A 425 19.10 3.32 24.96
C LYS A 425 19.32 4.71 25.54
N THR A 426 19.64 5.66 24.67
CA THR A 426 19.76 7.07 25.04
C THR A 426 18.38 7.66 25.44
N PRO A 427 18.33 8.75 26.22
CA PRO A 427 17.06 9.42 26.53
C PRO A 427 16.26 9.82 25.28
N MET A 428 16.94 10.21 24.19
CA MET A 428 16.29 10.52 22.93
C MET A 428 15.61 9.29 22.31
N GLU A 429 16.28 8.13 22.33
CA GLU A 429 15.69 6.88 21.83
C GLU A 429 14.49 6.46 22.68
N LEU A 430 14.62 6.52 24.01
CA LEU A 430 13.51 6.21 24.92
C LEU A 430 12.28 7.11 24.66
N TRP A 431 12.51 8.40 24.43
CA TRP A 431 11.44 9.32 24.08
C TRP A 431 10.74 8.90 22.77
N ALA A 432 11.50 8.63 21.72
CA ALA A 432 10.94 8.16 20.45
C ALA A 432 10.19 6.81 20.59
N MET A 433 10.69 5.90 21.41
CA MET A 433 10.04 4.61 21.70
C MET A 433 8.72 4.79 22.46
N ILE A 434 8.65 5.73 23.42
CA ILE A 434 7.41 6.07 24.15
C ILE A 434 6.37 6.68 23.20
N LEU A 435 6.81 7.51 22.24
CA LEU A 435 5.94 8.11 21.22
C LEU A 435 5.54 7.12 20.10
N SER A 436 6.11 5.92 20.07
CA SER A 436 5.72 4.91 19.10
C SER A 436 4.23 4.53 19.26
N SER A 437 3.62 4.08 18.18
CA SER A 437 2.19 3.72 18.15
C SER A 437 1.86 2.39 18.87
N ARG A 438 2.72 1.93 19.81
CA ARG A 438 2.58 0.63 20.46
C ARG A 438 1.24 0.46 21.22
N GLN A 439 0.75 1.51 21.88
CA GLN A 439 -0.55 1.44 22.55
C GLN A 439 -1.66 1.05 21.59
N ARG A 440 -1.68 1.61 20.37
CA ARG A 440 -2.67 1.28 19.33
C ARG A 440 -2.54 -0.16 18.85
N VAL A 441 -1.33 -0.69 18.82
CA VAL A 441 -1.10 -2.12 18.49
C VAL A 441 -1.71 -3.00 19.56
N VAL A 442 -1.48 -2.71 20.84
CA VAL A 442 -2.06 -3.46 21.96
C VAL A 442 -3.60 -3.42 21.91
N GLU A 443 -4.18 -2.24 21.72
CA GLU A 443 -5.64 -2.07 21.59
C GLU A 443 -6.20 -2.92 20.43
N ALA A 444 -5.55 -2.88 19.25
CA ALA A 444 -5.99 -3.63 18.08
C ALA A 444 -5.79 -5.15 18.24
N ALA A 445 -4.68 -5.57 18.84
CA ALA A 445 -4.42 -6.98 19.14
C ALA A 445 -5.44 -7.55 20.12
N ASN A 446 -5.73 -6.84 21.23
CA ASN A 446 -6.74 -7.23 22.20
C ASN A 446 -8.14 -7.30 21.59
N ALA A 447 -8.49 -6.33 20.73
CA ALA A 447 -9.77 -6.38 20.01
C ALA A 447 -9.84 -7.59 19.07
N LYS A 448 -8.76 -7.88 18.34
CA LYS A 448 -8.70 -8.99 17.38
C LYS A 448 -8.73 -10.37 18.04
N LEU A 449 -8.14 -10.53 19.22
CA LEU A 449 -8.19 -11.78 20.00
C LEU A 449 -9.62 -12.25 20.26
N LYS A 450 -10.59 -11.33 20.35
CA LYS A 450 -12.00 -11.67 20.60
C LYS A 450 -12.62 -12.51 19.47
N GLN A 451 -12.02 -12.52 18.29
CA GLN A 451 -12.43 -13.40 17.18
C GLN A 451 -11.89 -14.82 17.26
N GLY A 452 -11.08 -15.16 18.27
CA GLY A 452 -10.54 -16.51 18.47
C GLY A 452 -9.48 -16.94 17.44
N GLN A 453 -8.95 -16.01 16.63
CA GLN A 453 -7.89 -16.31 15.67
C GLN A 453 -6.50 -15.92 16.21
N PRO A 454 -5.43 -16.59 15.75
CA PRO A 454 -4.08 -16.25 16.14
C PRO A 454 -3.75 -14.79 15.83
N VAL A 455 -3.19 -14.10 16.82
CA VAL A 455 -2.62 -12.75 16.69
C VAL A 455 -1.14 -12.81 17.02
N TYR A 456 -0.33 -12.12 16.24
CA TYR A 456 1.10 -11.99 16.45
C TYR A 456 1.47 -10.52 16.48
N VAL A 457 2.39 -10.13 17.36
CA VAL A 457 2.83 -8.75 17.51
C VAL A 457 4.34 -8.68 17.32
N ALA A 458 4.80 -7.69 16.55
CA ALA A 458 6.21 -7.41 16.33
C ALA A 458 6.56 -5.95 16.62
N TRP A 459 7.85 -5.72 16.90
CA TRP A 459 8.42 -4.40 17.06
C TRP A 459 9.76 -4.34 16.32
N PHE A 460 9.82 -3.53 15.25
CA PHE A 460 10.97 -3.43 14.36
C PHE A 460 11.98 -2.41 14.89
N GLY A 461 13.26 -2.83 14.99
CA GLY A 461 14.29 -2.07 15.66
C GLY A 461 15.54 -1.75 14.83
N TRP A 462 15.60 -2.09 13.52
CA TRP A 462 16.77 -1.75 12.70
C TRP A 462 17.02 -0.25 12.64
N CYS A 463 18.25 0.16 13.01
CA CYS A 463 18.71 1.54 12.93
C CYS A 463 19.76 1.66 11.83
N PRO A 464 19.48 2.30 10.68
CA PRO A 464 20.46 2.47 9.62
C PRO A 464 21.60 3.38 10.07
N PRO A 465 22.87 3.07 9.69
CA PRO A 465 24.04 3.86 10.09
C PRO A 465 24.17 5.17 9.27
N LEU A 466 23.07 5.89 9.14
CA LEU A 466 22.98 7.11 8.34
C LEU A 466 22.75 8.32 9.24
N PHE A 467 23.20 9.51 8.82
CA PHE A 467 23.11 10.74 9.60
C PHE A 467 23.63 10.58 11.04
N ASN A 468 24.77 9.91 11.21
CA ASN A 468 25.36 9.59 12.53
C ASN A 468 24.37 8.79 13.42
N ASN A 469 23.72 7.80 12.86
CA ASN A 469 22.70 6.94 13.48
C ASN A 469 21.42 7.67 13.94
N ARG A 470 21.19 8.93 13.54
CA ARG A 470 20.03 9.71 13.98
C ARG A 470 18.73 9.28 13.34
N MET A 471 18.76 8.51 12.23
CA MET A 471 17.55 8.04 11.59
C MET A 471 16.74 7.08 12.46
N ARG A 472 17.39 6.25 13.24
CA ARG A 472 16.76 5.23 14.08
C ARG A 472 15.87 4.28 13.25
N ALA A 473 15.06 3.46 13.89
CA ALA A 473 14.00 2.68 13.24
C ALA A 473 12.78 3.56 13.01
N PHE A 474 12.82 4.39 11.98
CA PHE A 474 11.80 5.40 11.70
C PHE A 474 10.56 4.83 11.01
N HIS A 475 9.48 5.63 10.98
CA HIS A 475 8.23 5.26 10.29
C HIS A 475 8.48 4.86 8.83
N CYS A 476 7.92 3.76 8.37
CA CYS A 476 8.09 3.14 7.03
C CYS A 476 9.42 2.39 6.80
N SER A 477 10.40 2.44 7.72
CA SER A 477 11.73 1.85 7.47
C SER A 477 11.73 0.31 7.39
N ASP A 478 10.70 -0.34 7.89
CA ASP A 478 10.54 -1.80 7.89
C ASP A 478 10.03 -2.41 6.57
N ILE A 479 9.40 -1.60 5.71
CA ILE A 479 8.69 -2.11 4.52
C ILE A 479 9.61 -2.89 3.59
N CYS A 480 10.77 -2.32 3.25
CA CYS A 480 11.71 -2.95 2.33
C CYS A 480 12.29 -4.28 2.87
N PHE A 481 12.29 -4.48 4.19
CA PHE A 481 12.70 -5.74 4.81
C PHE A 481 11.67 -6.85 4.60
N TRP A 482 10.38 -6.53 4.69
CA TRP A 482 9.31 -7.49 4.45
C TRP A 482 9.28 -8.01 3.00
N PHE A 483 9.70 -7.18 2.03
CA PHE A 483 9.60 -7.49 0.60
C PHE A 483 10.93 -7.82 -0.09
N LYS A 484 12.02 -8.04 0.69
CA LYS A 484 13.37 -8.32 0.17
C LYS A 484 13.95 -7.21 -0.72
N ASN A 485 13.56 -5.95 -0.45
CA ASN A 485 13.95 -4.77 -1.22
C ASN A 485 15.02 -3.91 -0.52
N THR A 486 15.82 -4.50 0.36
CA THR A 486 16.92 -3.79 1.03
C THR A 486 18.00 -3.27 0.06
N ASP A 487 18.11 -3.88 -1.12
CA ASP A 487 18.96 -3.47 -2.23
C ASP A 487 18.38 -2.31 -3.06
N ARG A 488 17.10 -2.02 -2.92
CA ARG A 488 16.40 -0.89 -3.57
C ARG A 488 16.26 0.33 -2.65
N MET A 489 16.34 0.13 -1.34
CA MET A 489 16.06 1.15 -0.32
C MET A 489 17.29 1.42 0.57
N PHE A 490 18.41 1.82 -0.02
CA PHE A 490 19.63 2.17 0.73
C PHE A 490 19.41 3.34 1.70
N THR A 491 18.47 4.24 1.38
CA THR A 491 18.09 5.35 2.26
C THR A 491 17.41 4.89 3.56
N HIS A 492 16.85 3.66 3.60
CA HIS A 492 16.20 3.07 4.77
C HIS A 492 17.10 2.06 5.49
N THR A 493 18.06 1.47 4.79
CA THR A 493 18.83 0.33 5.30
C THR A 493 20.29 0.66 5.59
N GLY A 494 20.87 1.63 4.88
CA GLY A 494 22.32 1.84 4.84
C GLY A 494 23.06 0.84 3.95
N GLY A 495 22.37 -0.20 3.45
CA GLY A 495 22.96 -1.25 2.61
C GLY A 495 23.76 -2.30 3.40
N GLY A 496 24.32 -3.26 2.66
CA GLY A 496 25.21 -4.28 3.22
C GLY A 496 24.52 -5.62 3.56
N LYS A 497 25.31 -6.52 4.18
CA LYS A 497 24.85 -7.90 4.46
C LYS A 497 23.88 -7.99 5.63
N VAL A 498 24.03 -7.14 6.64
CA VAL A 498 23.25 -7.23 7.89
C VAL A 498 21.78 -6.92 7.67
N PRO A 499 21.38 -5.79 7.03
CA PRO A 499 19.97 -5.55 6.74
C PRO A 499 19.39 -6.59 5.78
N ARG A 500 20.21 -7.16 4.87
CA ARG A 500 19.76 -8.24 3.98
C ARG A 500 19.42 -9.50 4.77
N ALA A 501 20.28 -9.92 5.70
CA ALA A 501 20.02 -11.09 6.55
C ALA A 501 18.78 -10.91 7.43
N LEU A 502 18.55 -9.70 7.98
CA LEU A 502 17.31 -9.40 8.70
C LEU A 502 16.10 -9.47 7.77
N SER A 503 16.21 -8.94 6.55
CA SER A 503 15.16 -9.02 5.54
C SER A 503 14.83 -10.47 5.17
N ASP A 504 15.83 -11.36 5.05
CA ASP A 504 15.60 -12.78 4.77
C ASP A 504 14.79 -13.45 5.88
N LYS A 505 15.11 -13.17 7.14
CA LYS A 505 14.35 -13.66 8.30
C LYS A 505 12.91 -13.12 8.34
N MET A 506 12.74 -11.82 8.16
CA MET A 506 11.42 -11.16 8.20
C MET A 506 10.52 -11.61 7.05
N SER A 507 11.06 -11.64 5.84
CA SER A 507 10.30 -12.12 4.67
C SER A 507 9.98 -13.61 4.78
N GLY A 508 10.89 -14.42 5.31
CA GLY A 508 10.64 -15.84 5.61
C GLY A 508 9.45 -16.02 6.56
N ALA A 509 9.39 -15.24 7.64
CA ALA A 509 8.25 -15.27 8.56
C ALA A 509 6.94 -14.81 7.89
N LEU A 510 6.97 -13.77 7.06
CA LEU A 510 5.81 -13.34 6.28
C LEU A 510 5.33 -14.44 5.34
N LEU A 511 6.24 -15.10 4.61
CA LEU A 511 5.90 -16.19 3.68
C LEU A 511 5.29 -17.39 4.40
N ASN A 512 5.81 -17.77 5.58
CA ASN A 512 5.21 -18.80 6.41
C ASN A 512 3.80 -18.41 6.86
N PHE A 513 3.63 -17.18 7.35
CA PHE A 513 2.33 -16.67 7.75
C PHE A 513 1.33 -16.67 6.57
N MET A 514 1.74 -16.27 5.37
CA MET A 514 0.91 -16.32 4.17
C MET A 514 0.46 -17.74 3.81
N ARG A 515 1.28 -18.75 4.08
CA ARG A 515 0.95 -20.15 3.77
C ARG A 515 0.09 -20.80 4.82
N THR A 516 0.37 -20.55 6.09
CA THR A 516 -0.17 -21.34 7.22
C THR A 516 -0.99 -20.53 8.22
N GLY A 517 -0.86 -19.20 8.26
CA GLY A 517 -1.37 -18.35 9.35
C GLY A 517 -0.45 -18.29 10.58
N ASP A 518 0.73 -18.92 10.50
CA ASP A 518 1.75 -18.95 11.55
C ASP A 518 3.09 -18.45 10.97
N PRO A 519 3.74 -17.42 11.55
CA PRO A 519 5.02 -16.89 11.06
C PRO A 519 6.22 -17.78 11.37
N ASN A 520 6.08 -18.80 12.17
CA ASN A 520 7.15 -19.70 12.61
C ASN A 520 7.62 -20.67 11.51
N GLY A 521 8.77 -21.32 11.73
CA GLY A 521 9.36 -22.29 10.80
C GLY A 521 10.47 -21.74 9.93
N GLY A 522 10.90 -20.48 10.15
CA GLY A 522 12.06 -19.83 9.50
C GLY A 522 13.24 -19.64 10.46
N GLU A 523 14.09 -18.66 10.15
CA GLU A 523 15.32 -18.36 10.91
C GLU A 523 15.10 -17.43 12.11
N LEU A 524 13.90 -16.86 12.29
CA LEU A 524 13.56 -16.12 13.49
C LEU A 524 13.45 -17.05 14.69
N PRO A 525 13.74 -16.57 15.91
CA PRO A 525 13.34 -17.27 17.13
C PRO A 525 11.84 -17.61 17.10
N VAL A 526 11.40 -18.53 17.95
CA VAL A 526 9.97 -18.84 18.07
C VAL A 526 9.20 -17.56 18.37
N TRP A 527 8.26 -17.24 17.48
CA TRP A 527 7.38 -16.09 17.60
C TRP A 527 6.10 -16.52 18.29
N PRO A 528 5.92 -16.20 19.59
CA PRO A 528 4.75 -16.65 20.33
C PRO A 528 3.49 -15.93 19.85
N LYS A 529 2.35 -16.60 19.96
CA LYS A 529 1.05 -15.96 19.79
C LYS A 529 0.88 -14.91 20.88
N TYR A 530 0.35 -13.76 20.51
CA TYR A 530 0.03 -12.69 21.44
C TYR A 530 -1.11 -13.11 22.37
N THR A 531 -0.97 -12.80 23.65
CA THR A 531 -2.02 -12.89 24.67
C THR A 531 -2.17 -11.54 25.38
N GLU A 532 -3.37 -11.23 25.83
CA GLU A 532 -3.60 -9.99 26.60
C GLU A 532 -2.86 -10.00 27.93
N GLU A 533 -2.70 -11.19 28.55
CA GLU A 533 -2.05 -11.37 29.84
C GLU A 533 -0.54 -11.06 29.80
N ASN A 534 0.17 -11.59 28.81
CA ASN A 534 1.64 -11.50 28.75
C ASN A 534 2.14 -10.44 27.79
N GLY A 535 1.35 -10.07 26.77
CA GLY A 535 1.70 -9.06 25.78
C GLY A 535 2.91 -9.44 24.93
N GLU A 536 3.03 -10.69 24.49
CA GLU A 536 4.16 -11.23 23.74
C GLU A 536 4.45 -10.41 22.49
N VAL A 537 5.72 -10.14 22.25
CA VAL A 537 6.17 -9.36 21.09
C VAL A 537 7.48 -9.90 20.53
N MET A 538 7.54 -10.07 19.22
CA MET A 538 8.78 -10.38 18.51
C MET A 538 9.56 -9.09 18.26
N ILE A 539 10.82 -9.04 18.70
CA ILE A 539 11.73 -7.95 18.36
C ILE A 539 12.44 -8.30 17.06
N LEU A 540 12.18 -7.50 16.04
CA LEU A 540 12.80 -7.63 14.72
C LEU A 540 14.00 -6.68 14.63
N ASN A 541 15.16 -7.19 15.01
CA ASN A 541 16.43 -6.46 15.03
C ASN A 541 17.58 -7.43 14.68
N ASN A 542 18.83 -6.91 14.69
CA ASN A 542 20.03 -7.71 14.43
C ASN A 542 20.20 -8.86 15.40
#